data_398a4bbc28559c98ee796d5cc7bf336f
#
_entry.id   398a4bbc28559c98ee796d5cc7bf336f
#
_cell.length_a   1.000
_cell.length_b   1.000
_cell.length_c   1.000
_cell.angle_alpha   90.00
_cell.angle_beta   90.00
_cell.angle_gamma   90.00
#
_symmetry.space_group_name_H-M   'P 1'
#
loop_
_entity.id
_entity.type
_entity.pdbx_description
1 polymer ?
#
loop_
_entity_poly.entity_id
_entity_poly.type
_entity_poly.pdbx_seq_one_letter_code
_entity_poly.pdbx_strand_id
1 'polypeptide(L)'
;MKIILEHWHEKFDLKSAFTESTKRFVNICGTIVLLVCMAVGIIYFSNAGHYTSYKDAANEKYQDMVEGIQYMKDNSITGKIMNRYNYGGLFILNDMKTFVDPRCDPFMEAFSNVTVMTDYCKFTDCKEMSILESWNKLNEKYQFDYLYIDKDTFGKNLLTCLNMEKDPPETLFENDGVAILQLRNQLK
;
A
#
# COMPACT_ATOMS: atom_id res chain seq x y z
N MET A 1 -32.78 -32.57 8.92
CA MET A 1 -32.62 -31.86 7.64
C MET A 1 -33.19 -32.63 6.44
N LYS A 2 -33.10 -33.96 6.37
CA LYS A 2 -33.69 -34.81 5.33
C LYS A 2 -35.23 -34.73 5.25
N ILE A 3 -35.92 -34.73 6.39
CA ILE A 3 -37.39 -34.73 6.51
C ILE A 3 -38.03 -33.43 5.99
N ILE A 4 -37.34 -32.28 6.12
CA ILE A 4 -37.84 -30.97 5.64
C ILE A 4 -37.76 -30.90 4.12
N LEU A 5 -36.72 -31.47 3.50
CA LEU A 5 -36.55 -31.53 2.04
C LEU A 5 -37.60 -32.45 1.37
N GLU A 6 -37.92 -33.58 1.98
CA GLU A 6 -38.96 -34.52 1.46
C GLU A 6 -40.34 -33.89 1.53
N HIS A 7 -40.68 -33.15 2.59
CA HIS A 7 -41.97 -32.46 2.72
C HIS A 7 -42.13 -31.28 1.72
N TRP A 8 -41.04 -30.67 1.30
CA TRP A 8 -41.04 -29.66 0.24
C TRP A 8 -41.18 -30.28 -1.15
N HIS A 9 -40.66 -31.48 -1.39
CA HIS A 9 -40.80 -32.19 -2.66
C HIS A 9 -42.24 -32.67 -2.92
N GLU A 10 -42.95 -33.10 -1.88
CA GLU A 10 -44.38 -33.52 -2.01
C GLU A 10 -45.34 -32.33 -2.24
N LYS A 11 -45.03 -31.16 -1.72
CA LYS A 11 -45.87 -29.95 -1.83
C LYS A 11 -45.73 -29.20 -3.15
N PHE A 12 -44.66 -29.42 -3.89
CA PHE A 12 -44.38 -28.76 -5.17
C PHE A 12 -44.04 -29.79 -6.25
N ASP A 13 -45.01 -30.64 -6.62
CA ASP A 13 -44.90 -31.37 -7.88
C ASP A 13 -45.17 -30.41 -9.04
N LEU A 14 -44.18 -29.57 -9.33
CA LEU A 14 -44.17 -28.61 -10.44
C LEU A 14 -44.28 -29.29 -11.80
N LYS A 15 -44.07 -30.61 -11.88
CA LYS A 15 -44.15 -31.34 -13.15
C LYS A 15 -45.59 -31.56 -13.64
N SER A 16 -46.59 -31.60 -12.74
CA SER A 16 -47.99 -31.82 -13.10
C SER A 16 -48.81 -30.55 -13.35
N ALA A 17 -48.27 -29.38 -12.92
CA ALA A 17 -49.05 -28.13 -12.91
C ALA A 17 -48.93 -27.28 -14.18
N PHE A 18 -47.93 -27.56 -15.05
CA PHE A 18 -47.70 -26.72 -16.22
C PHE A 18 -48.03 -27.44 -17.53
N THR A 19 -48.88 -26.81 -18.32
CA THR A 19 -49.10 -27.23 -19.73
C THR A 19 -47.81 -27.02 -20.53
N GLU A 20 -47.64 -27.72 -21.64
CA GLU A 20 -46.49 -27.58 -22.54
C GLU A 20 -46.23 -26.10 -22.98
N SER A 21 -47.32 -25.35 -23.13
CA SER A 21 -47.25 -23.92 -23.45
C SER A 21 -46.59 -23.10 -22.30
N THR A 22 -46.95 -23.39 -21.06
CA THR A 22 -46.39 -22.72 -19.87
C THR A 22 -44.93 -23.07 -19.69
N LYS A 23 -44.53 -24.32 -19.94
CA LYS A 23 -43.12 -24.74 -19.89
C LYS A 23 -42.28 -23.98 -20.93
N ARG A 24 -42.78 -23.84 -22.16
CA ARG A 24 -42.08 -23.02 -23.19
C ARG A 24 -41.96 -21.57 -22.79
N PHE A 25 -43.02 -20.99 -22.21
CA PHE A 25 -42.99 -19.59 -21.74
C PHE A 25 -41.96 -19.40 -20.62
N VAL A 26 -41.94 -20.28 -19.62
CA VAL A 26 -40.95 -20.22 -18.52
C VAL A 26 -39.51 -20.36 -19.05
N ASN A 27 -39.26 -21.25 -20.01
CA ASN A 27 -37.95 -21.40 -20.62
C ASN A 27 -37.51 -20.14 -21.40
N ILE A 28 -38.43 -19.54 -22.15
CA ILE A 28 -38.15 -18.30 -22.89
C ILE A 28 -37.82 -17.16 -21.91
N CYS A 29 -38.66 -16.99 -20.86
CA CYS A 29 -38.40 -15.98 -19.83
C CYS A 29 -37.07 -16.22 -19.09
N GLY A 30 -36.78 -17.48 -18.75
CA GLY A 30 -35.51 -17.85 -18.12
C GLY A 30 -34.29 -17.53 -19.02
N THR A 31 -34.42 -17.83 -20.32
CA THR A 31 -33.33 -17.49 -21.27
C THR A 31 -33.14 -15.98 -21.41
N ILE A 32 -34.22 -15.20 -21.46
CA ILE A 32 -34.15 -13.74 -21.53
C ILE A 32 -33.47 -13.18 -20.26
N VAL A 33 -33.85 -13.64 -19.07
CA VAL A 33 -33.23 -13.22 -17.81
C VAL A 33 -31.73 -13.53 -17.79
N LEU A 34 -31.37 -14.73 -18.25
CA LEU A 34 -29.93 -15.13 -18.30
C LEU A 34 -29.14 -14.26 -19.27
N LEU A 35 -29.72 -13.94 -20.44
CA LEU A 35 -29.07 -13.03 -21.41
C LEU A 35 -28.93 -11.61 -20.86
N VAL A 36 -29.93 -11.10 -20.16
CA VAL A 36 -29.85 -9.78 -19.49
C VAL A 36 -28.79 -9.79 -18.40
N CYS A 37 -28.74 -10.83 -17.56
CA CYS A 37 -27.70 -10.95 -16.54
C CYS A 37 -26.29 -11.02 -17.15
N MET A 38 -26.10 -11.75 -18.25
CA MET A 38 -24.83 -11.77 -18.96
C MET A 38 -24.47 -10.41 -19.56
N ALA A 39 -25.43 -9.71 -20.19
CA ALA A 39 -25.20 -8.37 -20.74
C ALA A 39 -24.83 -7.36 -19.65
N VAL A 40 -25.53 -7.37 -18.51
CA VAL A 40 -25.22 -6.54 -17.34
C VAL A 40 -23.83 -6.89 -16.78
N GLY A 41 -23.51 -8.20 -16.71
CA GLY A 41 -22.19 -8.66 -16.31
C GLY A 41 -21.09 -8.15 -17.24
N ILE A 42 -21.27 -8.25 -18.55
CA ILE A 42 -20.30 -7.74 -19.54
C ILE A 42 -20.14 -6.21 -19.41
N ILE A 43 -21.24 -5.46 -19.26
CA ILE A 43 -21.20 -4.01 -19.05
C ILE A 43 -20.49 -3.67 -17.75
N TYR A 44 -20.76 -4.40 -16.67
CA TYR A 44 -20.10 -4.20 -15.38
C TYR A 44 -18.61 -4.50 -15.47
N PHE A 45 -18.21 -5.60 -16.11
CA PHE A 45 -16.80 -5.95 -16.30
C PHE A 45 -16.08 -5.03 -17.31
N SER A 46 -16.77 -4.54 -18.35
CA SER A 46 -16.16 -3.58 -19.28
C SER A 46 -16.03 -2.19 -18.65
N ASN A 47 -16.97 -1.78 -17.80
CA ASN A 47 -16.85 -0.56 -16.99
C ASN A 47 -15.90 -0.71 -15.79
N ALA A 48 -15.59 -1.92 -15.35
CA ALA A 48 -14.49 -2.18 -14.42
C ALA A 48 -13.12 -1.79 -15.01
N GLY A 49 -13.05 -1.52 -16.31
CA GLY A 49 -11.92 -0.82 -16.95
C GLY A 49 -11.69 0.61 -16.46
N HIS A 50 -12.61 1.23 -15.72
CA HIS A 50 -12.36 2.45 -14.94
C HIS A 50 -11.44 2.25 -13.72
N TYR A 51 -10.96 1.04 -13.49
CA TYR A 51 -9.79 0.78 -12.65
C TYR A 51 -8.50 1.43 -13.22
N THR A 52 -8.51 1.93 -14.45
CA THR A 52 -7.39 2.69 -15.02
C THR A 52 -7.09 3.94 -14.21
N SER A 53 -8.08 4.68 -13.75
CA SER A 53 -7.86 5.90 -12.95
C SER A 53 -7.17 5.63 -11.61
N TYR A 54 -7.52 4.53 -10.92
CA TYR A 54 -6.83 4.15 -9.67
C TYR A 54 -5.44 3.58 -9.93
N LYS A 55 -5.29 2.86 -11.03
CA LYS A 55 -4.02 2.30 -11.48
C LYS A 55 -3.08 3.40 -11.97
N ASP A 56 -3.61 4.42 -12.63
CA ASP A 56 -2.85 5.55 -13.12
C ASP A 56 -2.39 6.46 -11.97
N ALA A 57 -3.26 6.78 -11.02
CA ALA A 57 -2.88 7.53 -9.80
C ALA A 57 -1.90 6.75 -8.90
N ALA A 58 -2.06 5.42 -8.81
CA ALA A 58 -1.09 4.58 -8.12
C ALA A 58 0.23 4.49 -8.90
N ASN A 59 0.19 4.48 -10.24
CA ASN A 59 1.38 4.48 -11.08
C ASN A 59 2.14 5.82 -10.99
N GLU A 60 1.46 6.97 -10.98
CA GLU A 60 2.11 8.27 -10.81
C GLU A 60 2.86 8.33 -9.47
N LYS A 61 2.20 7.99 -8.37
CA LYS A 61 2.85 7.96 -7.05
C LYS A 61 4.02 6.98 -7.01
N TYR A 62 3.88 5.83 -7.68
CA TYR A 62 4.95 4.83 -7.78
C TYR A 62 6.11 5.33 -8.66
N GLN A 63 5.80 6.09 -9.72
CA GLN A 63 6.78 6.67 -10.61
C GLN A 63 7.70 7.63 -9.86
N ASP A 64 7.14 8.54 -9.06
CA ASP A 64 7.91 9.46 -8.22
C ASP A 64 8.90 8.74 -7.29
N MET A 65 8.44 7.61 -6.70
CA MET A 65 9.29 6.80 -5.84
C MET A 65 10.42 6.11 -6.60
N VAL A 66 10.13 5.59 -7.79
CA VAL A 66 11.12 4.94 -8.65
C VAL A 66 12.16 5.93 -9.13
N GLU A 67 11.76 7.15 -9.48
CA GLU A 67 12.68 8.22 -9.87
C GLU A 67 13.65 8.57 -8.73
N GLY A 68 13.16 8.66 -7.49
CA GLY A 68 14.01 8.87 -6.32
C GLY A 68 15.04 7.75 -6.12
N ILE A 69 14.64 6.50 -6.31
CA ILE A 69 15.56 5.34 -6.23
C ILE A 69 16.57 5.39 -7.38
N GLN A 70 16.12 5.71 -8.59
CA GLN A 70 17.01 5.83 -9.75
C GLN A 70 18.04 6.94 -9.53
N TYR A 71 17.63 8.10 -8.99
CA TYR A 71 18.55 9.16 -8.60
C TYR A 71 19.60 8.67 -7.62
N MET A 72 19.22 7.88 -6.61
CA MET A 72 20.19 7.34 -5.63
C MET A 72 21.20 6.40 -6.30
N LYS A 73 20.76 5.57 -7.26
CA LYS A 73 21.65 4.66 -8.02
C LYS A 73 22.60 5.43 -8.91
N ASP A 74 22.11 6.41 -9.67
CA ASP A 74 22.90 7.19 -10.62
C ASP A 74 23.98 8.02 -9.92
N ASN A 75 23.69 8.45 -8.69
CA ASN A 75 24.62 9.19 -7.86
C ASN A 75 25.42 8.31 -6.88
N SER A 76 25.32 6.96 -7.02
CA SER A 76 26.05 6.01 -6.16
C SER A 76 25.83 6.26 -4.66
N ILE A 77 24.66 6.70 -4.26
CA ILE A 77 24.30 6.97 -2.87
C ILE A 77 24.25 5.66 -2.11
N THR A 78 25.17 5.48 -1.19
CA THR A 78 25.31 4.30 -0.34
C THR A 78 25.44 4.73 1.12
N GLY A 79 24.93 3.91 2.04
CA GLY A 79 24.98 4.22 3.47
C GLY A 79 23.74 3.69 4.19
N LYS A 80 23.52 4.21 5.38
CA LYS A 80 22.34 3.89 6.17
C LYS A 80 21.20 4.83 5.76
N ILE A 81 20.22 4.25 5.06
CA ILE A 81 19.10 5.02 4.53
C ILE A 81 17.88 4.75 5.42
N MET A 82 17.30 5.78 6.02
CA MET A 82 15.98 5.70 6.60
C MET A 82 14.95 5.75 5.48
N ASN A 83 14.13 4.71 5.36
CA ASN A 83 13.02 4.63 4.42
C ASN A 83 11.70 4.35 5.15
N ARG A 84 10.59 4.75 4.55
CA ARG A 84 9.26 4.38 5.03
C ARG A 84 8.97 2.89 4.76
N TYR A 85 8.26 2.26 5.67
CA TYR A 85 7.87 0.85 5.63
C TYR A 85 7.31 0.39 4.27
N ASN A 86 6.39 1.17 3.71
CA ASN A 86 5.70 0.82 2.47
C ASN A 86 6.63 0.76 1.24
N TYR A 87 7.80 1.37 1.31
CA TYR A 87 8.73 1.48 0.17
C TYR A 87 9.95 0.58 0.28
N GLY A 88 10.11 -0.11 1.41
CA GLY A 88 11.22 -1.04 1.59
C GLY A 88 11.32 -2.11 0.50
N GLY A 89 10.17 -2.58 -0.02
CA GLY A 89 10.14 -3.51 -1.15
C GLY A 89 10.78 -2.96 -2.43
N LEU A 90 10.61 -1.66 -2.71
CA LEU A 90 11.26 -1.01 -3.88
C LEU A 90 12.77 -0.93 -3.73
N PHE A 91 13.26 -0.67 -2.52
CA PHE A 91 14.70 -0.69 -2.22
C PHE A 91 15.28 -2.08 -2.49
N ILE A 92 14.63 -3.14 -1.99
CA ILE A 92 15.06 -4.53 -2.19
C ILE A 92 15.09 -4.89 -3.68
N LEU A 93 14.05 -4.53 -4.44
CA LEU A 93 13.98 -4.78 -5.88
C LEU A 93 15.10 -4.07 -6.66
N ASN A 94 15.72 -3.05 -6.07
CA ASN A 94 16.81 -2.28 -6.64
C ASN A 94 18.16 -2.59 -5.99
N ASP A 95 18.28 -3.71 -5.28
CA ASP A 95 19.49 -4.17 -4.59
C ASP A 95 20.03 -3.17 -3.55
N MET A 96 19.15 -2.35 -2.98
CA MET A 96 19.48 -1.37 -1.95
C MET A 96 19.11 -1.89 -0.55
N LYS A 97 19.92 -1.52 0.44
CA LYS A 97 19.63 -1.83 1.84
C LYS A 97 18.46 -0.99 2.34
N THR A 98 17.57 -1.61 3.12
CA THR A 98 16.44 -0.95 3.75
C THR A 98 16.62 -0.85 5.25
N PHE A 99 16.04 0.17 5.88
CA PHE A 99 15.88 0.22 7.32
C PHE A 99 14.72 -0.65 7.78
N VAL A 100 13.57 -0.53 7.11
CA VAL A 100 12.37 -1.36 7.32
C VAL A 100 11.72 -1.72 6.00
N ASP A 101 11.06 -2.89 5.95
CA ASP A 101 10.30 -3.33 4.78
C ASP A 101 9.05 -4.14 5.17
N PRO A 102 8.11 -4.39 4.23
CA PRO A 102 6.85 -5.07 4.50
C PRO A 102 6.94 -6.51 5.01
N ARG A 103 8.11 -7.14 5.03
CA ARG A 103 8.27 -8.49 5.60
C ARG A 103 8.13 -8.52 7.12
N CYS A 104 8.35 -7.40 7.80
CA CYS A 104 8.26 -7.21 9.27
C CYS A 104 9.19 -8.10 10.11
N ASP A 105 9.08 -9.42 9.96
CA ASP A 105 9.70 -10.42 10.84
C ASP A 105 11.18 -10.17 11.13
N PRO A 106 12.05 -9.83 10.13
CA PRO A 106 13.46 -9.55 10.38
C PRO A 106 13.71 -8.35 11.30
N PHE A 107 12.72 -7.48 11.49
CA PHE A 107 12.82 -6.22 12.22
C PHE A 107 12.09 -6.25 13.57
N MET A 108 11.40 -7.37 13.89
CA MET A 108 10.66 -7.55 15.14
C MET A 108 11.55 -8.23 16.19
N GLU A 109 11.50 -7.72 17.43
CA GLU A 109 12.27 -8.23 18.56
C GLU A 109 12.00 -9.71 18.82
N ALA A 110 10.75 -10.17 18.65
CA ALA A 110 10.35 -11.55 18.85
C ALA A 110 11.08 -12.55 17.94
N PHE A 111 11.57 -12.13 16.77
CA PHE A 111 12.18 -13.01 15.77
C PHE A 111 13.70 -12.78 15.60
N SER A 112 14.18 -11.58 15.88
CA SER A 112 15.56 -11.18 15.57
C SER A 112 16.32 -10.55 16.72
N ASN A 113 15.68 -10.40 17.89
CA ASN A 113 16.23 -9.70 19.06
C ASN A 113 16.64 -8.23 18.76
N VAL A 114 16.01 -7.60 17.74
CA VAL A 114 16.21 -6.18 17.40
C VAL A 114 14.93 -5.40 17.57
N THR A 115 15.03 -4.15 17.98
CA THR A 115 13.87 -3.28 18.27
C THR A 115 13.51 -2.37 17.09
N VAL A 116 14.05 -2.62 15.90
CA VAL A 116 13.92 -1.73 14.73
C VAL A 116 12.46 -1.41 14.42
N MET A 117 11.58 -2.41 14.33
CA MET A 117 10.18 -2.18 14.04
C MET A 117 9.46 -1.43 15.17
N THR A 118 9.76 -1.76 16.41
CA THR A 118 9.20 -1.06 17.57
C THR A 118 9.60 0.42 17.59
N ASP A 119 10.86 0.70 17.29
CA ASP A 119 11.36 2.09 17.25
C ASP A 119 10.78 2.85 16.05
N TYR A 120 10.65 2.19 14.90
CA TYR A 120 9.99 2.75 13.73
C TYR A 120 8.52 3.09 14.01
N CYS A 121 7.77 2.19 14.66
CA CYS A 121 6.38 2.44 15.03
C CYS A 121 6.26 3.62 16.02
N LYS A 122 7.14 3.72 17.01
CA LYS A 122 7.18 4.86 17.93
C LYS A 122 7.44 6.18 17.19
N PHE A 123 8.33 6.16 16.22
CA PHE A 123 8.62 7.33 15.38
C PHE A 123 7.40 7.73 14.54
N THR A 124 6.71 6.78 13.90
CA THR A 124 5.58 7.10 13.01
C THR A 124 4.28 7.42 13.76
N ASP A 125 4.09 6.88 14.97
CA ASP A 125 2.87 7.07 15.76
C ASP A 125 2.86 8.43 16.51
N CYS A 126 4.01 8.95 16.90
CA CYS A 126 4.24 10.28 17.50
C CYS A 126 3.21 10.73 18.57
N LYS A 127 2.57 9.78 19.29
CA LYS A 127 1.47 10.10 20.23
C LYS A 127 1.92 10.88 21.46
N GLU A 128 3.14 10.63 21.91
CA GLU A 128 3.66 11.16 23.17
C GLU A 128 4.75 12.24 22.96
N MET A 129 5.23 12.42 21.73
CA MET A 129 6.32 13.29 21.38
C MET A 129 6.05 14.08 20.11
N SER A 130 6.75 15.21 19.93
CA SER A 130 6.74 15.87 18.62
C SER A 130 7.40 15.00 17.56
N ILE A 131 7.04 15.18 16.29
CA ILE A 131 7.61 14.44 15.16
C ILE A 131 9.13 14.61 15.09
N LEU A 132 9.63 15.81 15.39
CA LEU A 132 11.06 16.12 15.39
C LEU A 132 11.80 15.43 16.54
N GLU A 133 11.22 15.40 17.73
CA GLU A 133 11.82 14.71 18.87
C GLU A 133 11.88 13.19 18.63
N SER A 134 10.81 12.61 18.06
CA SER A 134 10.77 11.20 17.69
C SER A 134 11.80 10.87 16.61
N TRP A 135 11.96 11.75 15.63
CA TRP A 135 12.99 11.65 14.60
C TRP A 135 14.40 11.68 15.20
N ASN A 136 14.67 12.67 16.04
CA ASN A 136 15.98 12.84 16.63
C ASN A 136 16.39 11.61 17.45
N LYS A 137 15.49 11.05 18.25
CA LYS A 137 15.73 9.79 18.99
C LYS A 137 16.03 8.61 18.06
N LEU A 138 15.28 8.49 16.96
CA LEU A 138 15.49 7.43 15.99
C LEU A 138 16.86 7.61 15.31
N ASN A 139 17.16 8.82 14.82
CA ASN A 139 18.41 9.11 14.14
C ASN A 139 19.62 9.01 15.07
N GLU A 140 19.53 9.43 16.32
CA GLU A 140 20.58 9.25 17.33
C GLU A 140 20.93 7.78 17.53
N LYS A 141 19.92 6.90 17.56
CA LYS A 141 20.12 5.46 17.75
C LYS A 141 20.72 4.77 16.54
N TYR A 142 20.21 5.07 15.35
CA TYR A 142 20.56 4.32 14.13
C TYR A 142 21.62 5.00 13.28
N GLN A 143 21.85 6.30 13.45
CA GLN A 143 22.87 7.09 12.74
C GLN A 143 22.72 6.96 11.21
N PHE A 144 21.61 7.50 10.68
CA PHE A 144 21.32 7.48 9.26
C PHE A 144 22.20 8.49 8.50
N ASP A 145 22.63 8.11 7.32
CA ASP A 145 23.33 8.99 6.38
C ASP A 145 22.34 9.75 5.51
N TYR A 146 21.21 9.10 5.18
CA TYR A 146 20.18 9.63 4.29
C TYR A 146 18.78 9.36 4.82
N LEU A 147 17.88 10.28 4.50
CA LEU A 147 16.43 10.14 4.70
C LEU A 147 15.75 10.10 3.34
N TYR A 148 15.08 9.00 3.03
CA TYR A 148 14.21 8.83 1.89
C TYR A 148 12.76 8.83 2.37
N ILE A 149 12.00 9.88 2.07
CA ILE A 149 10.67 10.08 2.64
C ILE A 149 9.66 10.49 1.58
N ASP A 150 8.46 9.87 1.64
CA ASP A 150 7.33 10.28 0.83
C ASP A 150 6.70 11.58 1.35
N LYS A 151 6.18 12.38 0.43
CA LYS A 151 5.55 13.68 0.73
C LYS A 151 4.07 13.55 1.09
N ASP A 152 3.71 12.50 1.85
CA ASP A 152 2.41 12.42 2.51
C ASP A 152 2.31 13.44 3.66
N THR A 153 1.20 13.46 4.37
CA THR A 153 0.99 14.40 5.49
C THR A 153 2.10 14.29 6.55
N PHE A 154 2.49 13.05 6.91
CA PHE A 154 3.54 12.82 7.88
C PHE A 154 4.91 13.29 7.36
N GLY A 155 5.27 12.90 6.14
CA GLY A 155 6.53 13.28 5.52
C GLY A 155 6.66 14.79 5.33
N LYS A 156 5.61 15.47 4.86
CA LYS A 156 5.59 16.94 4.75
C LYS A 156 5.81 17.63 6.09
N ASN A 157 5.18 17.13 7.15
CA ASN A 157 5.36 17.69 8.48
C ASN A 157 6.80 17.50 8.98
N LEU A 158 7.38 16.30 8.79
CA LEU A 158 8.77 16.04 9.16
C LEU A 158 9.74 16.93 8.36
N LEU A 159 9.58 17.03 7.04
CA LEU A 159 10.38 17.89 6.18
C LEU A 159 10.31 19.37 6.62
N THR A 160 9.11 19.84 6.96
CA THR A 160 8.92 21.20 7.48
C THR A 160 9.70 21.41 8.78
N CYS A 161 9.62 20.46 9.72
CA CYS A 161 10.36 20.54 10.98
C CYS A 161 11.88 20.53 10.74
N LEU A 162 12.38 19.66 9.87
CA LEU A 162 13.81 19.55 9.56
C LEU A 162 14.34 20.82 8.89
N ASN A 163 13.56 21.44 8.00
CA ASN A 163 13.94 22.69 7.33
C ASN A 163 13.94 23.92 8.27
N MET A 164 13.29 23.82 9.44
CA MET A 164 13.31 24.86 10.46
C MET A 164 14.48 24.72 11.44
N GLU A 165 15.23 23.63 11.37
CA GLU A 165 16.42 23.44 12.20
C GLU A 165 17.50 24.49 11.86
N LYS A 166 18.39 24.76 12.83
CA LYS A 166 19.47 25.71 12.66
C LYS A 166 20.44 25.28 11.56
N ASP A 167 20.62 24.00 11.37
CA ASP A 167 21.48 23.38 10.35
C ASP A 167 20.67 22.32 9.62
N PRO A 168 19.81 22.73 8.67
CA PRO A 168 18.91 21.82 7.99
C PRO A 168 19.68 20.83 7.13
N PRO A 169 19.18 19.60 6.95
CA PRO A 169 19.77 18.62 6.06
C PRO A 169 19.73 19.12 4.61
N GLU A 170 20.70 18.70 3.82
CA GLU A 170 20.75 19.04 2.41
C GLU A 170 19.75 18.20 1.61
N THR A 171 18.88 18.84 0.84
CA THR A 171 17.98 18.14 -0.09
C THR A 171 18.75 17.79 -1.36
N LEU A 172 18.97 16.50 -1.59
CA LEU A 172 19.66 16.00 -2.78
C LEU A 172 18.72 15.82 -3.96
N PHE A 173 17.49 15.39 -3.71
CA PHE A 173 16.47 15.16 -4.72
C PHE A 173 15.09 15.43 -4.14
N GLU A 174 14.21 15.99 -4.96
CA GLU A 174 12.83 16.21 -4.60
C GLU A 174 11.95 16.24 -5.86
N ASN A 175 10.82 15.51 -5.83
CA ASN A 175 9.74 15.60 -6.80
C ASN A 175 8.39 15.72 -6.08
N ASP A 176 7.26 15.50 -6.76
CA ASP A 176 5.93 15.65 -6.16
C ASP A 176 5.65 14.58 -5.10
N GLY A 177 6.22 13.40 -5.21
CA GLY A 177 5.96 12.25 -4.35
C GLY A 177 7.01 11.98 -3.26
N VAL A 178 8.28 12.34 -3.46
CA VAL A 178 9.38 11.95 -2.56
C VAL A 178 10.42 13.05 -2.39
N ALA A 179 11.09 13.05 -1.24
CA ALA A 179 12.30 13.82 -0.98
C ALA A 179 13.43 12.92 -0.45
N ILE A 180 14.65 13.20 -0.88
CA ILE A 180 15.88 12.53 -0.41
C ILE A 180 16.78 13.61 0.21
N LEU A 181 17.07 13.43 1.49
CA LEU A 181 17.92 14.35 2.21
C LEU A 181 19.21 13.66 2.62
N GLN A 182 20.31 14.37 2.50
CA GLN A 182 21.57 14.00 3.12
C GLN A 182 21.58 14.54 4.55
N LEU A 183 21.64 13.63 5.50
CA LEU A 183 21.75 13.96 6.90
C LEU A 183 23.22 14.25 7.17
N ARG A 184 23.54 15.49 7.52
CA ARG A 184 24.89 15.81 7.94
C ARG A 184 25.16 14.99 9.20
N ASN A 185 26.08 14.03 9.09
CA ASN A 185 26.61 13.41 10.27
C ASN A 185 27.22 14.52 11.13
N GLN A 186 26.57 14.79 12.25
CA GLN A 186 27.22 15.60 13.31
C GLN A 186 28.37 14.74 13.84
N LEU A 187 29.47 14.72 13.07
CA LEU A 187 30.73 14.20 13.54
C LEU A 187 31.16 15.15 14.68
N LYS A 188 30.83 14.73 15.89
CA LYS A 188 31.47 15.20 17.09
C LYS A 188 32.79 14.50 17.30
#